data_35f21075fb6ea7ce0a4f57a4b8c92609
#
_entry.id   35f21075fb6ea7ce0a4f57a4b8c92609
#
_cell.length_a   1.000
_cell.length_b   1.000
_cell.length_c   1.000
_cell.angle_alpha   90.00
_cell.angle_beta   90.00
_cell.angle_gamma   90.00
#
_symmetry.space_group_name_H-M   'P 1'
#
loop_
_entity.id
_entity.type
_entity.pdbx_description
1 polymer ?
#
loop_
_entity_poly.entity_id
_entity_poly.type
_entity_poly.pdbx_seq_one_letter_code
_entity_poly.pdbx_strand_id
1 'polypeptide(L)'
;MAEWIECKISDIGTVVGGATPSTKKPDNYENGTIAWITPKDLSTFSGRYIQHGERNITESGLRSCSTQLLPKNTVLFSSMAPIGYVAIAANDVCTNQGFKSVIPNENTNPLFLYYLLKYNKDKIEGMGSGTTFKEVSGNTMKNIVVSVPTDKKVQERISSMLGSIDDKIEENERINNNLATHPCNTRIATKQRRQIPRMDECLHTDGKVSDRGGNEETAEQFSSLLTA
;
A
#
# COMPACT_ATOMS: atom_id res chain seq x y z
N MET A 1 3.89 20.92 24.61
CA MET A 1 4.26 19.76 23.76
C MET A 1 3.09 18.78 23.80
N ALA A 2 2.78 18.11 22.68
CA ALA A 2 1.73 17.09 22.71
C ALA A 2 2.17 15.91 23.59
N GLU A 3 1.31 15.45 24.45
CA GLU A 3 1.54 14.27 25.27
C GLU A 3 1.34 13.01 24.44
N TRP A 4 2.32 12.10 24.47
CA TRP A 4 2.27 10.81 23.80
C TRP A 4 2.12 9.71 24.86
N ILE A 5 1.25 8.75 24.59
CA ILE A 5 1.03 7.60 25.45
C ILE A 5 1.25 6.30 24.68
N GLU A 6 1.71 5.29 25.38
CA GLU A 6 1.69 3.91 24.90
C GLU A 6 0.35 3.27 25.25
N CYS A 7 -0.32 2.73 24.26
CA CYS A 7 -1.60 2.06 24.44
C CYS A 7 -1.74 0.88 23.47
N LYS A 8 -2.71 0.01 23.70
CA LYS A 8 -3.01 -1.09 22.78
C LYS A 8 -3.87 -0.59 21.62
N ILE A 9 -3.84 -1.31 20.48
CA ILE A 9 -4.76 -1.03 19.38
C ILE A 9 -6.22 -1.13 19.83
N SER A 10 -6.53 -2.06 20.77
CA SER A 10 -7.88 -2.16 21.37
C SER A 10 -8.34 -0.91 22.12
N ASP A 11 -7.43 -0.05 22.56
CA ASP A 11 -7.77 1.17 23.30
C ASP A 11 -8.12 2.33 22.38
N ILE A 12 -7.68 2.27 21.12
CA ILE A 12 -7.91 3.30 20.09
C ILE A 12 -8.93 2.88 19.02
N GLY A 13 -9.39 1.64 19.04
CA GLY A 13 -10.39 1.15 18.11
C GLY A 13 -10.81 -0.29 18.34
N THR A 14 -11.87 -0.71 17.67
CA THR A 14 -12.37 -2.09 17.73
C THR A 14 -11.78 -2.92 16.61
N VAL A 15 -11.08 -4.01 16.95
CA VAL A 15 -10.52 -4.94 15.96
C VAL A 15 -11.58 -5.95 15.52
N VAL A 16 -11.86 -5.99 14.23
CA VAL A 16 -12.86 -6.85 13.59
C VAL A 16 -12.21 -7.71 12.51
N GLY A 17 -12.51 -9.00 12.51
CA GLY A 17 -12.15 -9.92 11.43
C GLY A 17 -13.23 -9.97 10.35
N GLY A 18 -12.87 -10.44 9.17
CA GLY A 18 -13.82 -10.73 8.10
C GLY A 18 -14.06 -12.22 7.90
N ALA A 19 -14.93 -12.58 6.96
CA ALA A 19 -15.22 -13.95 6.55
C ALA A 19 -15.58 -14.02 5.06
N THR A 20 -15.54 -15.23 4.52
CA THR A 20 -15.89 -15.51 3.13
C THR A 20 -17.22 -16.28 3.08
N PRO A 21 -18.27 -15.72 2.46
CA PRO A 21 -19.48 -16.47 2.14
C PRO A 21 -19.17 -17.67 1.25
N SER A 22 -19.93 -18.75 1.38
CA SER A 22 -19.70 -19.93 0.55
C SER A 22 -19.81 -19.62 -0.94
N THR A 23 -18.74 -19.85 -1.71
CA THR A 23 -18.71 -19.64 -3.16
C THR A 23 -19.53 -20.68 -3.94
N LYS A 24 -19.93 -21.78 -3.27
CA LYS A 24 -20.81 -22.82 -3.86
C LYS A 24 -22.28 -22.36 -3.97
N LYS A 25 -22.63 -21.22 -3.36
CA LYS A 25 -23.98 -20.66 -3.38
C LYS A 25 -23.95 -19.36 -4.20
N PRO A 26 -24.45 -19.36 -5.46
CA PRO A 26 -24.50 -18.15 -6.29
C PRO A 26 -25.25 -17.00 -5.63
N ASP A 27 -26.32 -17.28 -4.90
CA ASP A 27 -27.14 -16.30 -4.19
C ASP A 27 -26.35 -15.42 -3.22
N ASN A 28 -25.16 -15.85 -2.79
CA ASN A 28 -24.30 -15.04 -1.91
C ASN A 28 -23.63 -13.88 -2.65
N TYR A 29 -23.54 -13.95 -4.01
CA TYR A 29 -22.71 -13.06 -4.81
C TYR A 29 -23.45 -12.42 -5.98
N GLU A 30 -24.36 -13.15 -6.64
CA GLU A 30 -25.06 -12.68 -7.83
C GLU A 30 -25.91 -11.46 -7.51
N ASN A 31 -25.73 -10.39 -8.27
CA ASN A 31 -26.36 -9.08 -8.05
C ASN A 31 -26.07 -8.48 -6.69
N GLY A 32 -24.96 -8.83 -6.06
CA GLY A 32 -24.54 -8.26 -4.78
C GLY A 32 -24.26 -6.76 -4.89
N THR A 33 -24.70 -6.02 -3.88
CA THR A 33 -24.53 -4.57 -3.77
C THR A 33 -23.60 -4.15 -2.64
N ILE A 34 -23.28 -5.09 -1.73
CA ILE A 34 -22.42 -4.84 -0.58
C ILE A 34 -20.95 -5.07 -1.00
N ALA A 35 -20.14 -4.03 -0.92
CA ALA A 35 -18.73 -4.12 -1.24
C ALA A 35 -18.02 -5.14 -0.33
N TRP A 36 -17.29 -6.11 -0.93
CA TRP A 36 -16.56 -7.13 -0.20
C TRP A 36 -15.10 -7.14 -0.65
N ILE A 37 -14.22 -6.76 0.28
CA ILE A 37 -12.81 -6.50 0.01
C ILE A 37 -11.96 -7.69 0.42
N THR A 38 -10.97 -8.01 -0.41
CA THR A 38 -9.97 -9.06 -0.17
C THR A 38 -8.55 -8.50 -0.19
N PRO A 39 -7.54 -9.18 0.38
CA PRO A 39 -6.15 -8.73 0.26
C PRO A 39 -5.67 -8.62 -1.19
N LYS A 40 -6.24 -9.41 -2.12
CA LYS A 40 -5.96 -9.31 -3.57
C LYS A 40 -6.34 -7.93 -4.11
N ASP A 41 -7.49 -7.39 -3.68
CA ASP A 41 -7.93 -6.06 -4.12
C ASP A 41 -6.96 -4.97 -3.67
N LEU A 42 -6.37 -5.10 -2.48
CA LEU A 42 -5.36 -4.17 -1.98
C LEU A 42 -3.98 -4.35 -2.63
N SER A 43 -3.69 -5.48 -3.24
CA SER A 43 -2.38 -5.75 -3.87
C SER A 43 -2.11 -4.86 -5.08
N THR A 44 -3.15 -4.41 -5.76
CA THR A 44 -3.09 -3.54 -6.94
C THR A 44 -3.62 -2.13 -6.66
N PHE A 45 -4.02 -1.89 -5.43
CA PHE A 45 -4.60 -0.61 -5.02
C PHE A 45 -3.51 0.35 -4.53
N SER A 46 -3.40 1.49 -5.19
CA SER A 46 -2.40 2.53 -4.85
C SER A 46 -2.95 3.67 -3.99
N GLY A 47 -4.28 3.79 -3.90
CA GLY A 47 -4.93 4.86 -3.14
C GLY A 47 -4.99 4.60 -1.63
N ARG A 48 -5.50 5.58 -0.88
CA ARG A 48 -5.76 5.46 0.57
C ARG A 48 -7.18 5.00 0.88
N TYR A 49 -8.16 5.41 0.06
CA TYR A 49 -9.59 5.18 0.31
C TYR A 49 -10.17 4.21 -0.70
N ILE A 50 -10.57 3.02 -0.25
CA ILE A 50 -11.16 1.98 -1.08
C ILE A 50 -12.68 1.96 -0.95
N GLN A 51 -13.39 1.90 -2.08
CA GLN A 51 -14.86 1.89 -2.13
C GLN A 51 -15.42 0.49 -2.40
N HIS A 52 -14.74 -0.30 -3.22
CA HIS A 52 -15.16 -1.64 -3.64
C HIS A 52 -13.96 -2.51 -3.98
N GLY A 53 -14.14 -3.82 -3.95
CA GLY A 53 -13.21 -4.80 -4.49
C GLY A 53 -13.65 -5.30 -5.86
N GLU A 54 -13.08 -6.40 -6.31
CA GLU A 54 -13.44 -7.10 -7.54
C GLU A 54 -14.88 -7.69 -7.46
N ARG A 55 -15.34 -8.01 -6.25
CA ARG A 55 -16.61 -8.72 -6.04
C ARG A 55 -17.44 -8.03 -4.95
N ASN A 56 -18.76 -8.10 -5.13
CA ASN A 56 -19.72 -7.73 -4.09
C ASN A 56 -20.40 -8.99 -3.53
N ILE A 57 -21.00 -8.86 -2.35
CA ILE A 57 -21.87 -9.87 -1.77
C ILE A 57 -23.30 -9.34 -1.64
N THR A 58 -24.24 -10.26 -1.55
CA THR A 58 -25.65 -9.96 -1.29
C THR A 58 -25.93 -9.90 0.22
N GLU A 59 -27.14 -9.47 0.60
CA GLU A 59 -27.63 -9.59 1.97
C GLU A 59 -27.64 -11.06 2.46
N SER A 60 -27.95 -12.01 1.56
CA SER A 60 -27.87 -13.43 1.85
C SER A 60 -26.43 -13.84 2.14
N GLY A 61 -25.47 -13.37 1.33
CA GLY A 61 -24.04 -13.58 1.55
C GLY A 61 -23.58 -13.03 2.89
N LEU A 62 -23.98 -11.80 3.23
CA LEU A 62 -23.66 -11.18 4.51
C LEU A 62 -24.15 -12.03 5.70
N ARG A 63 -25.39 -12.51 5.64
CA ARG A 63 -25.97 -13.34 6.73
C ARG A 63 -25.48 -14.77 6.78
N SER A 64 -24.84 -15.24 5.69
CA SER A 64 -24.41 -16.65 5.58
C SER A 64 -23.10 -16.96 6.31
N CYS A 65 -22.37 -15.96 6.78
CA CYS A 65 -21.06 -16.11 7.43
C CYS A 65 -20.85 -15.05 8.52
N SER A 66 -19.70 -15.10 9.19
CA SER A 66 -19.34 -14.19 10.28
C SER A 66 -18.74 -12.85 9.83
N THR A 67 -18.80 -12.53 8.54
CA THR A 67 -18.41 -11.19 8.09
C THR A 67 -19.38 -10.13 8.61
N GLN A 68 -18.86 -8.93 8.84
CA GLN A 68 -19.66 -7.82 9.36
C GLN A 68 -19.56 -6.64 8.39
N LEU A 69 -20.61 -5.85 8.32
CA LEU A 69 -20.60 -4.57 7.63
C LEU A 69 -19.79 -3.58 8.46
N LEU A 70 -18.62 -3.21 7.96
CA LEU A 70 -17.71 -2.26 8.58
C LEU A 70 -18.10 -0.86 8.13
N PRO A 71 -18.25 0.12 9.03
CA PRO A 71 -18.64 1.47 8.66
C PRO A 71 -17.53 2.19 7.88
N LYS A 72 -17.92 3.19 7.12
CA LYS A 72 -17.01 4.17 6.52
C LYS A 72 -15.96 4.61 7.55
N ASN A 73 -14.75 4.89 7.09
CA ASN A 73 -13.58 5.27 7.90
C ASN A 73 -12.96 4.13 8.73
N THR A 74 -13.45 2.89 8.61
CA THR A 74 -12.73 1.73 9.15
C THR A 74 -11.39 1.58 8.43
N VAL A 75 -10.32 1.34 9.19
CA VAL A 75 -8.99 1.05 8.63
C VAL A 75 -8.85 -0.44 8.41
N LEU A 76 -8.78 -0.85 7.15
CA LEU A 76 -8.60 -2.23 6.73
C LEU A 76 -7.12 -2.58 6.81
N PHE A 77 -6.78 -3.69 7.47
CA PHE A 77 -5.41 -4.18 7.58
C PHE A 77 -5.36 -5.66 7.20
N SER A 78 -4.59 -6.01 6.17
CA SER A 78 -4.42 -7.42 5.80
C SER A 78 -3.55 -8.14 6.83
N SER A 79 -4.07 -9.22 7.37
CA SER A 79 -3.44 -10.01 8.45
C SER A 79 -2.77 -11.28 7.95
N MET A 80 -2.91 -11.60 6.65
CA MET A 80 -2.30 -12.76 5.99
C MET A 80 -2.15 -12.52 4.47
N ALA A 81 -1.17 -13.17 3.88
CA ALA A 81 -0.94 -13.43 2.46
C ALA A 81 -1.12 -12.25 1.47
N PRO A 82 -0.40 -11.15 1.58
CA PRO A 82 0.62 -10.77 2.55
C PRO A 82 0.05 -9.96 3.70
N ILE A 83 0.80 -9.88 4.81
CA ILE A 83 0.50 -9.02 5.94
C ILE A 83 0.90 -7.58 5.59
N GLY A 84 0.04 -6.60 5.98
CA GLY A 84 0.43 -5.19 6.00
C GLY A 84 -0.04 -4.35 4.83
N TYR A 85 -0.96 -4.82 4.00
CA TYR A 85 -1.75 -3.91 3.15
C TYR A 85 -2.72 -3.13 4.01
N VAL A 86 -2.79 -1.82 3.80
CA VAL A 86 -3.64 -0.92 4.58
C VAL A 86 -4.45 -0.03 3.64
N ALA A 87 -5.74 0.10 3.92
CA ALA A 87 -6.62 1.06 3.25
C ALA A 87 -7.68 1.58 4.22
N ILE A 88 -8.33 2.68 3.89
CA ILE A 88 -9.47 3.23 4.62
C ILE A 88 -10.74 2.94 3.83
N ALA A 89 -11.77 2.43 4.46
CA ALA A 89 -13.07 2.24 3.85
C ALA A 89 -13.72 3.59 3.52
N ALA A 90 -13.96 3.87 2.25
CA ALA A 90 -14.61 5.11 1.79
C ALA A 90 -16.13 5.10 1.97
N ASN A 91 -16.73 3.93 2.09
CA ASN A 91 -18.12 3.62 2.37
C ASN A 91 -18.19 2.38 3.27
N ASP A 92 -19.40 1.93 3.58
CA ASP A 92 -19.59 0.68 4.31
C ASP A 92 -19.13 -0.50 3.46
N VAL A 93 -18.31 -1.40 4.03
CA VAL A 93 -17.72 -2.54 3.31
C VAL A 93 -17.69 -3.80 4.19
N CYS A 94 -17.61 -4.95 3.57
CA CYS A 94 -17.27 -6.20 4.22
C CYS A 94 -15.87 -6.65 3.81
N THR A 95 -15.24 -7.53 4.59
CA THR A 95 -13.93 -8.10 4.30
C THR A 95 -13.94 -9.62 4.42
N ASN A 96 -12.97 -10.27 3.77
CA ASN A 96 -12.73 -11.69 3.97
C ASN A 96 -11.91 -11.95 5.26
N GLN A 97 -11.66 -13.22 5.57
CA GLN A 97 -10.88 -13.64 6.76
C GLN A 97 -9.42 -13.14 6.77
N GLY A 98 -8.90 -12.69 5.63
CA GLY A 98 -7.54 -12.15 5.49
C GLY A 98 -7.33 -10.78 6.14
N PHE A 99 -8.36 -10.21 6.77
CA PHE A 99 -8.29 -8.92 7.42
C PHE A 99 -8.46 -8.99 8.94
N LYS A 100 -7.77 -8.09 9.62
CA LYS A 100 -8.04 -7.66 10.99
C LYS A 100 -8.15 -6.14 10.96
N SER A 101 -9.34 -5.68 10.58
CA SER A 101 -9.65 -4.26 10.41
C SER A 101 -9.86 -3.57 11.76
N VAL A 102 -9.62 -2.27 11.82
CA VAL A 102 -9.79 -1.48 13.05
C VAL A 102 -10.81 -0.39 12.81
N ILE A 103 -11.94 -0.46 13.51
CA ILE A 103 -12.92 0.63 13.57
C ILE A 103 -12.41 1.63 14.59
N PRO A 104 -12.00 2.86 14.21
CA PRO A 104 -11.47 3.83 15.15
C PRO A 104 -12.55 4.27 16.14
N ASN A 105 -12.16 4.54 17.39
CA ASN A 105 -13.05 5.14 18.37
C ASN A 105 -13.17 6.65 18.16
N GLU A 106 -14.00 7.33 18.97
CA GLU A 106 -14.28 8.77 18.85
C GLU A 106 -13.03 9.67 18.99
N ASN A 107 -12.02 9.21 19.76
CA ASN A 107 -10.79 9.94 20.01
C ASN A 107 -9.68 9.63 19.01
N THR A 108 -9.93 8.76 18.04
CA THR A 108 -8.95 8.33 17.06
C THR A 108 -9.29 8.85 15.67
N ASN A 109 -8.38 9.61 15.07
CA ASN A 109 -8.54 10.05 13.68
C ASN A 109 -8.29 8.87 12.72
N PRO A 110 -9.20 8.55 11.78
CA PRO A 110 -9.04 7.40 10.87
C PRO A 110 -7.80 7.48 9.98
N LEU A 111 -7.48 8.67 9.47
CA LEU A 111 -6.31 8.87 8.62
C LEU A 111 -5.01 8.74 9.43
N PHE A 112 -4.99 9.21 10.68
CA PHE A 112 -3.88 8.98 11.59
C PHE A 112 -3.69 7.48 11.86
N LEU A 113 -4.78 6.75 12.15
CA LEU A 113 -4.74 5.30 12.37
C LEU A 113 -4.20 4.55 11.15
N TYR A 114 -4.57 4.97 9.94
CA TYR A 114 -4.02 4.42 8.69
C TYR A 114 -2.48 4.54 8.65
N TYR A 115 -1.94 5.74 8.91
CA TYR A 115 -0.48 5.95 8.93
C TYR A 115 0.19 5.22 10.10
N LEU A 116 -0.46 5.17 11.26
CA LEU A 116 0.02 4.43 12.42
C LEU A 116 0.19 2.93 12.10
N LEU A 117 -0.77 2.31 11.43
CA LEU A 117 -0.70 0.91 11.04
C LEU A 117 0.34 0.68 9.93
N LYS A 118 0.46 1.58 8.95
CA LYS A 118 1.54 1.54 7.95
C LYS A 118 2.92 1.63 8.60
N TYR A 119 3.12 2.56 9.52
CA TYR A 119 4.38 2.73 10.25
C TYR A 119 4.76 1.50 11.08
N ASN A 120 3.79 0.87 11.73
CA ASN A 120 4.01 -0.32 12.55
C ASN A 120 3.95 -1.64 11.77
N LYS A 121 3.88 -1.64 10.45
CA LYS A 121 3.71 -2.83 9.61
C LYS A 121 4.71 -3.93 9.97
N ASP A 122 6.00 -3.63 9.97
CA ASP A 122 7.06 -4.61 10.20
C ASP A 122 6.99 -5.21 11.62
N LYS A 123 6.67 -4.37 12.62
CA LYS A 123 6.40 -4.80 13.99
C LYS A 123 5.22 -5.77 14.05
N ILE A 124 4.12 -5.42 13.38
CA ILE A 124 2.89 -6.24 13.33
C ILE A 124 3.19 -7.56 12.63
N GLU A 125 3.86 -7.54 11.48
CA GLU A 125 4.26 -8.73 10.73
C GLU A 125 5.18 -9.63 11.53
N GLY A 126 6.12 -9.06 12.30
CA GLY A 126 6.99 -9.79 13.20
C GLY A 126 6.27 -10.55 14.31
N MET A 127 5.06 -10.12 14.71
CA MET A 127 4.20 -10.78 15.70
C MET A 127 3.26 -11.84 15.09
N GLY A 128 3.28 -11.98 13.76
CA GLY A 128 2.53 -13.04 13.08
C GLY A 128 3.07 -14.41 13.43
N SER A 129 2.17 -15.39 13.58
CA SER A 129 2.46 -16.79 13.85
C SER A 129 2.06 -17.68 12.68
N GLY A 130 2.67 -18.86 12.57
CA GLY A 130 2.43 -19.85 11.52
C GLY A 130 3.71 -20.26 10.81
N THR A 131 3.85 -21.56 10.54
CA THR A 131 5.05 -22.15 9.91
C THR A 131 5.03 -22.04 8.39
N THR A 132 3.88 -22.20 7.77
CA THR A 132 3.70 -22.18 6.32
C THR A 132 3.19 -20.81 5.83
N PHE A 133 2.22 -20.26 6.53
CA PHE A 133 1.67 -18.92 6.26
C PHE A 133 1.59 -18.15 7.57
N LYS A 134 2.31 -17.02 7.63
CA LYS A 134 2.20 -16.11 8.78
C LYS A 134 0.80 -15.46 8.79
N GLU A 135 0.19 -15.44 9.96
CA GLU A 135 -1.05 -14.72 10.21
C GLU A 135 -0.96 -13.94 11.53
N VAL A 136 -1.45 -12.73 11.53
CA VAL A 136 -1.68 -11.93 12.73
C VAL A 136 -3.09 -12.20 13.22
N SER A 137 -3.19 -12.90 14.37
CA SER A 137 -4.50 -13.19 14.96
C SER A 137 -5.22 -11.94 15.46
N GLY A 138 -6.55 -11.99 15.58
CA GLY A 138 -7.31 -10.88 16.16
C GLY A 138 -6.86 -10.52 17.58
N ASN A 139 -6.49 -11.52 18.39
CA ASN A 139 -5.96 -11.28 19.73
C ASN A 139 -4.58 -10.62 19.71
N THR A 140 -3.70 -11.05 18.81
CA THR A 140 -2.40 -10.40 18.59
C THR A 140 -2.61 -8.94 18.18
N MET A 141 -3.45 -8.67 17.18
CA MET A 141 -3.74 -7.32 16.71
C MET A 141 -4.26 -6.39 17.81
N LYS A 142 -5.18 -6.87 18.65
CA LYS A 142 -5.74 -6.12 19.80
C LYS A 142 -4.67 -5.70 20.81
N ASN A 143 -3.68 -6.56 21.06
CA ASN A 143 -2.67 -6.37 22.11
C ASN A 143 -1.38 -5.70 21.61
N ILE A 144 -1.28 -5.30 20.35
CA ILE A 144 -0.14 -4.55 19.84
C ILE A 144 -0.10 -3.18 20.52
N VAL A 145 1.03 -2.88 21.16
CA VAL A 145 1.28 -1.59 21.80
C VAL A 145 1.81 -0.62 20.77
N VAL A 146 1.18 0.54 20.72
CA VAL A 146 1.53 1.66 19.82
C VAL A 146 1.64 2.95 20.61
N SER A 147 2.40 3.91 20.11
CA SER A 147 2.51 5.23 20.70
C SER A 147 1.61 6.20 19.93
N VAL A 148 0.75 6.91 20.64
CA VAL A 148 -0.24 7.83 20.04
C VAL A 148 -0.30 9.16 20.82
N PRO A 149 -0.53 10.31 20.15
CA PRO A 149 -0.83 11.54 20.84
C PRO A 149 -2.24 11.50 21.44
N THR A 150 -2.38 11.95 22.66
CA THR A 150 -3.67 12.00 23.38
C THR A 150 -4.65 13.00 22.76
N ASP A 151 -4.14 14.10 22.21
CA ASP A 151 -4.95 15.13 21.54
C ASP A 151 -5.25 14.75 20.09
N LYS A 152 -6.52 14.54 19.78
CA LYS A 152 -7.01 14.24 18.43
C LYS A 152 -6.62 15.30 17.39
N LYS A 153 -6.52 16.59 17.78
CA LYS A 153 -6.06 17.65 16.89
C LYS A 153 -4.61 17.46 16.46
N VAL A 154 -3.78 16.89 17.32
CA VAL A 154 -2.40 16.56 16.98
C VAL A 154 -2.38 15.40 15.99
N GLN A 155 -3.22 14.37 16.17
CA GLN A 155 -3.39 13.29 15.21
C GLN A 155 -3.82 13.83 13.84
N GLU A 156 -4.78 14.76 13.80
CA GLU A 156 -5.27 15.41 12.58
C GLU A 156 -4.16 16.19 11.86
N ARG A 157 -3.35 16.94 12.60
CA ARG A 157 -2.23 17.68 12.01
C ARG A 157 -1.17 16.76 11.40
N ILE A 158 -0.79 15.69 12.11
CA ILE A 158 0.16 14.68 11.61
C ILE A 158 -0.39 14.02 10.35
N SER A 159 -1.62 13.55 10.40
CA SER A 159 -2.23 12.83 9.28
C SER A 159 -2.48 13.74 8.07
N SER A 160 -2.84 15.01 8.28
CA SER A 160 -2.98 15.98 7.21
C SER A 160 -1.65 16.28 6.51
N MET A 161 -0.55 16.41 7.27
CA MET A 161 0.77 16.60 6.70
C MET A 161 1.20 15.40 5.85
N LEU A 162 1.08 14.18 6.39
CA LEU A 162 1.40 12.96 5.66
C LEU A 162 0.48 12.77 4.44
N GLY A 163 -0.82 13.07 4.60
CA GLY A 163 -1.79 13.02 3.52
C GLY A 163 -1.44 13.96 2.36
N SER A 164 -0.99 15.18 2.66
CA SER A 164 -0.57 16.13 1.62
C SER A 164 0.66 15.67 0.84
N ILE A 165 1.53 14.87 1.44
CA ILE A 165 2.67 14.24 0.76
C ILE A 165 2.19 13.13 -0.16
N ASP A 166 1.32 12.23 0.34
CA ASP A 166 0.73 11.16 -0.48
C ASP A 166 -0.07 11.74 -1.66
N ASP A 167 -0.85 12.83 -1.46
CA ASP A 167 -1.56 13.53 -2.54
C ASP A 167 -0.60 14.01 -3.64
N LYS A 168 0.58 14.53 -3.26
CA LYS A 168 1.61 14.93 -4.23
C LYS A 168 2.21 13.75 -4.97
N ILE A 169 2.42 12.63 -4.30
CA ILE A 169 2.92 11.40 -4.92
C ILE A 169 1.89 10.88 -5.94
N GLU A 170 0.62 10.75 -5.54
CA GLU A 170 -0.47 10.30 -6.41
C GLU A 170 -0.63 11.22 -7.64
N GLU A 171 -0.55 12.55 -7.45
CA GLU A 171 -0.63 13.51 -8.56
C GLU A 171 0.56 13.37 -9.52
N ASN A 172 1.77 13.22 -9.00
CA ASN A 172 2.97 13.01 -9.83
C ASN A 172 2.89 11.69 -10.61
N GLU A 173 2.41 10.61 -10.00
CA GLU A 173 2.19 9.34 -10.70
C GLU A 173 1.16 9.49 -11.82
N ARG A 174 0.06 10.21 -11.57
CA ARG A 174 -0.95 10.51 -12.59
C ARG A 174 -0.37 11.31 -13.76
N ILE A 175 0.44 12.33 -13.48
CA ILE A 175 1.11 13.12 -14.50
C ILE A 175 2.06 12.23 -15.31
N ASN A 176 2.88 11.43 -14.67
CA ASN A 176 3.83 10.55 -15.33
C ASN A 176 3.13 9.52 -16.24
N ASN A 177 2.04 8.93 -15.77
CA ASN A 177 1.25 8.00 -16.57
C ASN A 177 0.61 8.69 -17.80
N ASN A 178 0.10 9.91 -17.64
CA ASN A 178 -0.44 10.68 -18.74
C ASN A 178 0.65 11.05 -19.76
N LEU A 179 1.85 11.43 -19.30
CA LEU A 179 2.98 11.72 -20.19
C LEU A 179 3.46 10.45 -20.92
N ALA A 180 3.48 9.28 -20.27
CA ALA A 180 3.88 8.02 -20.88
C ALA A 180 2.90 7.56 -21.98
N THR A 181 1.62 7.88 -21.82
CA THR A 181 0.56 7.52 -22.79
C THR A 181 0.39 8.52 -23.93
N HIS A 182 1.06 9.69 -23.86
CA HIS A 182 0.91 10.73 -24.88
C HIS A 182 1.54 10.29 -26.23
N PRO A 183 0.83 10.41 -27.39
CA PRO A 183 1.31 9.91 -28.69
C PRO A 183 2.67 10.49 -29.13
N CYS A 184 3.07 11.63 -28.59
CA CYS A 184 4.35 12.27 -28.90
C CYS A 184 5.55 11.52 -28.28
N ASN A 185 5.39 10.93 -27.09
CA ASN A 185 6.47 10.20 -26.41
C ASN A 185 6.73 8.82 -27.01
N THR A 186 5.70 8.17 -27.54
CA THR A 186 5.85 6.90 -28.27
C THR A 186 6.66 7.08 -29.55
N ARG A 187 6.62 8.25 -30.20
CA ARG A 187 7.45 8.55 -31.39
C ARG A 187 8.92 8.80 -31.03
N ILE A 188 9.20 9.38 -29.87
CA ILE A 188 10.59 9.64 -29.42
C ILE A 188 11.25 8.34 -28.99
N ALA A 189 10.56 7.50 -28.23
CA ALA A 189 11.08 6.20 -27.79
C ALA A 189 11.34 5.24 -28.96
N THR A 190 10.49 5.25 -29.98
CA THR A 190 10.69 4.44 -31.21
C THR A 190 11.81 5.00 -32.09
N LYS A 191 12.04 6.32 -32.09
CA LYS A 191 13.11 6.94 -32.87
C LYS A 191 14.48 6.72 -32.21
N GLN A 192 14.55 6.73 -30.88
CA GLN A 192 15.79 6.42 -30.13
C GLN A 192 16.16 4.94 -30.22
N ARG A 193 15.17 4.00 -30.22
CA ARG A 193 15.47 2.56 -30.45
C ARG A 193 16.01 2.26 -31.84
N ARG A 194 15.75 3.09 -32.85
CA ARG A 194 16.29 2.91 -34.21
C ARG A 194 17.69 3.50 -34.39
N GLN A 195 18.22 4.24 -33.41
CA GLN A 195 19.54 4.87 -33.46
C GLN A 195 20.60 4.18 -32.61
N ILE A 196 20.25 3.09 -31.92
CA ILE A 196 21.27 2.26 -31.23
C ILE A 196 21.71 1.20 -32.23
N PRO A 197 22.92 1.27 -32.81
CA PRO A 197 23.47 0.19 -33.65
C PRO A 197 23.52 -1.08 -32.83
N ARG A 198 23.18 -2.20 -33.45
CA ARG A 198 23.37 -3.51 -32.79
C ARG A 198 24.88 -3.71 -32.58
N MET A 199 25.21 -4.24 -31.39
CA MET A 199 26.61 -4.49 -30.97
C MET A 199 27.36 -5.48 -31.86
N ASP A 200 26.68 -6.15 -32.75
CA ASP A 200 27.19 -7.13 -33.71
C ASP A 200 27.75 -6.49 -35.00
N GLU A 201 27.49 -5.22 -35.27
CA GLU A 201 28.05 -4.50 -36.43
C GLU A 201 29.41 -3.81 -36.17
N CYS A 202 29.92 -3.82 -34.94
CA CYS A 202 31.19 -3.17 -34.57
C CYS A 202 32.43 -4.12 -34.60
N LEU A 203 32.26 -5.38 -35.03
CA LEU A 203 33.37 -6.36 -34.99
C LEU A 203 34.02 -6.68 -36.34
N HIS A 204 33.72 -5.93 -37.40
CA HIS A 204 34.43 -6.11 -38.70
C HIS A 204 34.83 -4.77 -39.30
N THR A 205 35.93 -4.18 -38.81
CA THR A 205 36.83 -3.37 -39.61
C THR A 205 38.25 -3.55 -39.09
N ASP A 206 39.06 -4.04 -39.97
CA ASP A 206 40.47 -4.40 -39.82
C ASP A 206 41.35 -3.29 -39.31
N GLY A 207 42.37 -3.77 -38.59
CA GLY A 207 43.45 -3.05 -38.00
C GLY A 207 44.10 -1.95 -38.79
N LYS A 208 44.40 -0.89 -38.06
CA LYS A 208 45.66 -0.15 -38.12
C LYS A 208 45.83 0.62 -36.81
N VAL A 209 46.73 0.14 -36.00
CA VAL A 209 47.29 0.84 -34.85
C VAL A 209 48.09 2.04 -35.36
N SER A 210 47.76 3.23 -34.90
CA SER A 210 48.71 4.35 -34.85
C SER A 210 48.65 4.98 -33.45
N ASP A 211 49.73 4.72 -32.77
CA ASP A 211 50.14 5.26 -31.48
C ASP A 211 50.21 6.79 -31.52
N ARG A 212 49.49 7.49 -30.65
CA ARG A 212 49.81 8.84 -30.17
C ARG A 212 49.19 9.08 -28.81
N GLY A 213 50.09 9.25 -27.83
CA GLY A 213 49.83 9.45 -26.44
C GLY A 213 49.04 10.72 -26.08
N GLY A 214 48.56 10.76 -24.87
CA GLY A 214 48.06 11.99 -24.25
C GLY A 214 47.04 11.75 -23.14
N ASN A 215 47.53 11.81 -21.90
CA ASN A 215 46.88 12.29 -20.68
C ASN A 215 45.91 11.38 -19.93
N GLU A 216 46.52 10.69 -18.97
CA GLU A 216 45.91 10.38 -17.66
C GLU A 216 45.67 11.68 -16.90
N GLU A 217 44.39 12.12 -16.80
CA GLU A 217 43.91 13.11 -15.83
C GLU A 217 42.40 13.17 -15.94
N THR A 218 41.64 12.31 -15.23
CA THR A 218 40.20 12.54 -14.89
C THR A 218 39.58 11.51 -13.93
N ALA A 219 40.38 10.67 -13.27
CA ALA A 219 39.83 9.66 -12.32
C ALA A 219 39.82 10.11 -10.83
N GLU A 220 40.47 11.23 -10.49
CA GLU A 220 40.56 11.67 -9.08
C GLU A 220 39.62 12.79 -8.64
N GLN A 221 38.84 13.36 -9.54
CA GLN A 221 37.89 14.46 -9.15
C GLN A 221 36.52 14.05 -8.75
N PHE A 222 36.15 12.78 -8.80
CA PHE A 222 34.79 12.31 -8.35
C PHE A 222 34.74 11.72 -6.94
N SER A 223 35.88 11.59 -6.27
CA SER A 223 35.92 11.00 -4.92
C SER A 223 35.81 11.97 -3.75
N SER A 224 35.82 13.29 -3.99
CA SER A 224 35.83 14.30 -2.92
C SER A 224 34.48 14.98 -2.64
N LEU A 225 33.39 14.55 -3.28
CA LEU A 225 32.04 15.15 -3.12
C LEU A 225 31.05 14.29 -2.33
N LEU A 226 31.51 13.20 -1.69
CA LEU A 226 30.65 12.30 -0.88
C LEU A 226 31.03 12.24 0.61
N THR A 227 31.86 13.18 1.09
CA THR A 227 32.19 13.32 2.52
C THR A 227 32.26 14.78 2.92
N ALA A 228 31.09 15.44 2.99
CA ALA A 228 30.87 16.66 3.74
C ALA A 228 29.39 16.71 4.16
#